data_8cf93074a9303dfecbc193a87eae4e3a
#
_entry.id   8cf93074a9303dfecbc193a87eae4e3a
#
_cell.length_a   1.000
_cell.length_b   1.000
_cell.length_c   1.000
_cell.angle_alpha   90.00
_cell.angle_beta   90.00
_cell.angle_gamma   90.00
#
_symmetry.space_group_name_H-M   'P 1'
#
loop_
_entity.id
_entity.type
_entity.pdbx_description
1 polymer ?
#
loop_
_entity_poly.entity_id
_entity_poly.type
_entity_poly.pdbx_seq_one_letter_code
_entity_poly.pdbx_strand_id
1 'polypeptide(L)'
;IRQVIAAALPERNEGVLKVLIGAGQGGRGYARLAKPNINVAVSWHDVPAVYQSWQQQGIHVGTVPVSLARQPLLAGLKHANRLEQIFIKQALAHTDFDDAIVTDTEQNIIEASAANLFWLVGGQWFTSSLALAGVNGVMRQFILDNCPDIHIIEQQLTEIAHVDAMFLSNALMQIVPVKTLTLGESKRELAIAPVLSLHKSLAQAYVGEYGAA
;
A
#
# COMPACT_ATOMS: atom_id res chain seq x y z
N ILE A 1 -6.09 0.81 24.23
CA ILE A 1 -6.24 1.18 22.83
C ILE A 1 -7.69 1.00 22.39
N ARG A 2 -8.32 -0.20 22.47
CA ARG A 2 -9.71 -0.43 22.05
C ARG A 2 -10.72 0.55 22.67
N GLN A 3 -10.60 0.87 23.96
CA GLN A 3 -11.46 1.83 24.64
C GLN A 3 -11.30 3.26 24.10
N VAL A 4 -10.06 3.67 23.80
CA VAL A 4 -9.76 4.99 23.19
C VAL A 4 -10.36 5.07 21.79
N ILE A 5 -10.24 4.00 21.02
CA ILE A 5 -10.84 3.92 19.67
C ILE A 5 -12.36 4.02 19.78
N ALA A 6 -12.99 3.20 20.64
CA ALA A 6 -14.44 3.20 20.82
C ALA A 6 -14.98 4.57 21.27
N ALA A 7 -14.26 5.29 22.13
CA ALA A 7 -14.64 6.63 22.58
C ALA A 7 -14.45 7.71 21.51
N ALA A 8 -13.63 7.46 20.49
CA ALA A 8 -13.34 8.40 19.40
C ALA A 8 -14.19 8.16 18.14
N LEU A 9 -14.99 7.08 18.11
CA LEU A 9 -15.88 6.81 16.98
C LEU A 9 -17.01 7.86 16.95
N PRO A 10 -17.19 8.58 15.84
CA PRO A 10 -18.34 9.46 15.67
C PRO A 10 -19.63 8.65 15.46
N GLU A 11 -20.78 9.30 15.56
CA GLU A 11 -22.10 8.71 15.24
C GLU A 11 -22.29 8.44 13.72
N ARG A 12 -21.21 8.50 12.94
CA ARG A 12 -21.21 8.24 11.49
C ARG A 12 -20.95 6.77 11.21
N ASN A 13 -21.63 6.21 10.22
CA ASN A 13 -21.51 4.80 9.85
C ASN A 13 -20.38 4.51 8.84
N GLU A 14 -19.78 5.53 8.23
CA GLU A 14 -18.75 5.38 7.20
C GLU A 14 -17.66 6.43 7.35
N GLY A 15 -16.39 6.02 7.13
CA GLY A 15 -15.22 6.90 7.17
C GLY A 15 -13.92 6.17 7.46
N VAL A 16 -12.86 6.93 7.62
CA VAL A 16 -11.51 6.44 7.87
C VAL A 16 -11.05 6.82 9.27
N LEU A 17 -10.87 5.84 10.12
CA LEU A 17 -10.28 6.02 11.43
C LEU A 17 -8.76 5.83 11.35
N LYS A 18 -8.00 6.92 11.52
CA LYS A 18 -6.54 6.86 11.62
C LYS A 18 -6.12 6.78 13.08
N VAL A 19 -5.40 5.73 13.43
CA VAL A 19 -4.86 5.52 14.78
C VAL A 19 -3.33 5.59 14.72
N LEU A 20 -2.73 6.50 15.48
CA LEU A 20 -1.28 6.61 15.66
C LEU A 20 -0.92 6.22 17.10
N ILE A 21 -0.01 5.26 17.24
CA ILE A 21 0.46 4.78 18.55
C ILE A 21 1.92 5.19 18.70
N GLY A 22 2.21 6.01 19.69
CA GLY A 22 3.55 6.45 20.03
C GLY A 22 4.01 5.89 21.38
N ALA A 23 5.31 5.75 21.54
CA ALA A 23 5.91 5.26 22.82
C ALA A 23 5.88 6.32 23.95
N GLY A 24 5.37 7.53 23.67
CA GLY A 24 5.32 8.63 24.63
C GLY A 24 6.68 9.28 24.87
N GLN A 25 6.83 9.91 26.03
CA GLN A 25 8.08 10.58 26.40
C GLN A 25 9.21 9.56 26.58
N GLY A 26 10.40 9.89 26.08
CA GLY A 26 11.62 9.10 26.24
C GLY A 26 12.61 9.74 27.22
N GLY A 27 13.75 9.10 27.42
CA GLY A 27 14.90 9.65 28.11
C GLY A 27 15.72 10.59 27.21
N ARG A 28 16.93 10.97 27.65
CA ARG A 28 17.85 11.79 26.83
C ARG A 28 18.28 11.03 25.57
N GLY A 29 18.42 11.76 24.49
CA GLY A 29 18.70 11.18 23.18
C GLY A 29 17.49 10.36 22.72
N TYR A 30 17.74 9.13 22.29
CA TYR A 30 16.69 8.20 21.81
C TYR A 30 16.39 7.08 22.81
N ALA A 31 16.78 7.26 24.09
CA ALA A 31 16.58 6.24 25.11
C ALA A 31 15.09 6.07 25.41
N ARG A 32 14.64 4.82 25.53
CA ARG A 32 13.27 4.48 25.92
C ARG A 32 13.19 4.27 27.43
N LEU A 33 12.07 4.65 28.02
CA LEU A 33 11.77 4.31 29.40
C LEU A 33 11.43 2.83 29.52
N ALA A 34 11.81 2.20 30.65
CA ALA A 34 11.47 0.81 30.94
C ALA A 34 9.94 0.58 30.98
N LYS A 35 9.18 1.59 31.39
CA LYS A 35 7.70 1.61 31.33
C LYS A 35 7.28 2.80 30.45
N PRO A 36 7.05 2.59 29.15
CA PRO A 36 6.64 3.66 28.25
C PRO A 36 5.23 4.15 28.61
N ASN A 37 5.04 5.47 28.57
CA ASN A 37 3.72 6.09 28.63
C ASN A 37 3.17 6.22 27.21
N ILE A 38 2.42 5.21 26.76
CA ILE A 38 1.94 5.11 25.38
C ILE A 38 0.96 6.23 25.08
N ASN A 39 1.23 6.99 24.03
CA ASN A 39 0.31 7.97 23.44
C ASN A 39 -0.47 7.34 22.30
N VAL A 40 -1.78 7.57 22.29
CA VAL A 40 -2.66 7.15 21.18
C VAL A 40 -3.33 8.40 20.65
N ALA A 41 -3.07 8.72 19.37
CA ALA A 41 -3.77 9.77 18.65
C ALA A 41 -4.75 9.12 17.66
N VAL A 42 -5.99 9.61 17.66
CA VAL A 42 -7.06 9.13 16.80
C VAL A 42 -7.60 10.31 16.02
N SER A 43 -7.75 10.14 14.71
CA SER A 43 -8.40 11.13 13.85
C SER A 43 -9.36 10.45 12.89
N TRP A 44 -10.44 11.14 12.56
CA TRP A 44 -11.44 10.70 11.62
C TRP A 44 -11.36 11.49 10.33
N HIS A 45 -11.52 10.81 9.19
CA HIS A 45 -11.46 11.37 7.86
C HIS A 45 -12.57 10.79 6.99
N ASP A 46 -12.97 11.52 5.95
CA ASP A 46 -13.87 10.98 4.94
C ASP A 46 -13.11 9.98 4.04
N VAL A 47 -13.84 9.01 3.49
CA VAL A 47 -13.30 8.10 2.46
C VAL A 47 -13.06 8.92 1.18
N PRO A 48 -11.87 8.83 0.56
CA PRO A 48 -11.62 9.54 -0.70
C PRO A 48 -12.60 9.12 -1.80
N ALA A 49 -13.39 10.05 -2.30
CA ALA A 49 -14.45 9.80 -3.30
C ALA A 49 -13.91 9.18 -4.62
N VAL A 50 -12.64 9.40 -4.92
CA VAL A 50 -11.99 8.89 -6.13
C VAL A 50 -11.80 7.36 -6.12
N TYR A 51 -11.78 6.70 -4.95
CA TYR A 51 -11.48 5.27 -4.86
C TYR A 51 -12.47 4.39 -5.61
N GLN A 52 -13.76 4.74 -5.59
CA GLN A 52 -14.77 3.97 -6.32
C GLN A 52 -14.54 3.98 -7.84
N SER A 53 -14.18 5.14 -8.40
CA SER A 53 -13.86 5.24 -9.84
C SER A 53 -12.55 4.52 -10.16
N TRP A 54 -11.55 4.61 -9.29
CA TRP A 54 -10.27 3.90 -9.44
C TRP A 54 -10.45 2.37 -9.46
N GLN A 55 -11.28 1.83 -8.57
CA GLN A 55 -11.58 0.39 -8.54
C GLN A 55 -12.22 -0.13 -9.83
N GLN A 56 -13.05 0.69 -10.49
CA GLN A 56 -13.80 0.31 -11.68
C GLN A 56 -13.05 0.56 -12.97
N GLN A 57 -12.36 1.70 -13.07
CA GLN A 57 -11.77 2.19 -14.31
C GLN A 57 -10.25 1.97 -14.39
N GLY A 58 -9.62 1.70 -13.25
CA GLY A 58 -8.17 1.64 -13.12
C GLY A 58 -7.51 3.02 -13.08
N ILE A 59 -6.21 3.02 -12.80
CA ILE A 59 -5.38 4.22 -12.60
C ILE A 59 -4.18 4.22 -13.54
N HIS A 60 -3.58 5.41 -13.67
CA HIS A 60 -2.31 5.61 -14.34
C HIS A 60 -1.18 5.60 -13.31
N VAL A 61 -0.23 4.69 -13.46
CA VAL A 61 0.92 4.55 -12.58
C VAL A 61 2.21 4.77 -13.35
N GLY A 62 3.11 5.53 -12.76
CA GLY A 62 4.46 5.73 -13.29
C GLY A 62 5.53 5.47 -12.26
N THR A 63 6.67 6.15 -12.38
CA THR A 63 7.79 6.11 -11.42
C THR A 63 8.19 7.51 -10.99
N VAL A 64 8.78 7.63 -9.81
CA VAL A 64 9.33 8.88 -9.29
C VAL A 64 10.79 8.69 -8.88
N PRO A 65 11.65 9.72 -8.93
CA PRO A 65 13.08 9.59 -8.64
C PRO A 65 13.38 9.59 -7.14
N VAL A 66 12.58 8.86 -6.36
CA VAL A 66 12.77 8.73 -4.91
C VAL A 66 12.68 7.24 -4.55
N SER A 67 13.73 6.72 -3.94
CA SER A 67 13.81 5.33 -3.50
C SER A 67 13.72 5.21 -1.97
N LEU A 68 13.26 4.08 -1.47
CA LEU A 68 13.25 3.74 -0.05
C LEU A 68 14.62 3.20 0.38
N ALA A 69 15.09 3.62 1.54
CA ALA A 69 16.26 3.00 2.16
C ALA A 69 15.95 1.56 2.57
N ARG A 70 16.92 0.68 2.38
CA ARG A 70 16.86 -0.71 2.84
C ARG A 70 17.18 -0.76 4.34
N GLN A 71 16.18 -1.04 5.17
CA GLN A 71 16.32 -1.15 6.62
C GLN A 71 15.53 -2.34 7.15
N PRO A 72 16.15 -3.54 7.28
CA PRO A 72 15.46 -4.76 7.68
C PRO A 72 14.70 -4.67 9.01
N LEU A 73 15.19 -3.85 9.96
CA LEU A 73 14.52 -3.67 11.25
C LEU A 73 13.22 -2.87 11.16
N LEU A 74 13.02 -2.10 10.10
CA LEU A 74 11.81 -1.30 9.85
C LEU A 74 10.94 -1.89 8.73
N ALA A 75 11.48 -2.80 7.94
CA ALA A 75 10.81 -3.45 6.83
C ALA A 75 9.53 -4.16 7.31
N GLY A 76 8.47 -4.02 6.53
CA GLY A 76 7.13 -4.54 6.86
C GLY A 76 6.35 -3.70 7.88
N LEU A 77 6.98 -2.83 8.66
CA LEU A 77 6.31 -2.04 9.69
C LEU A 77 5.71 -0.75 9.13
N LYS A 78 4.45 -0.47 9.52
CA LYS A 78 3.82 0.84 9.25
C LYS A 78 4.18 1.81 10.39
N HIS A 79 5.42 2.30 10.40
CA HIS A 79 5.95 3.22 11.40
C HIS A 79 5.73 4.70 11.03
N ALA A 80 5.96 5.63 11.98
CA ALA A 80 5.78 7.07 11.77
C ALA A 80 6.98 7.77 11.08
N ASN A 81 8.13 7.09 10.93
CA ASN A 81 9.28 7.61 10.20
C ASN A 81 9.02 7.50 8.68
N ARG A 82 8.29 8.47 8.10
CA ARG A 82 7.76 8.44 6.72
C ARG A 82 8.20 9.64 5.89
N LEU A 83 9.42 10.14 6.12
CA LEU A 83 9.94 11.27 5.37
C LEU A 83 10.14 10.93 3.88
N GLU A 84 10.58 9.71 3.57
CA GLU A 84 10.72 9.23 2.19
C GLU A 84 9.37 9.26 1.45
N GLN A 85 8.28 8.83 2.10
CA GLN A 85 6.94 8.88 1.50
C GLN A 85 6.44 10.32 1.27
N ILE A 86 6.89 11.27 2.09
CA ILE A 86 6.61 12.71 1.86
C ILE A 86 7.31 13.15 0.57
N PHE A 87 8.58 12.81 0.37
CA PHE A 87 9.31 13.13 -0.86
C PHE A 87 8.72 12.44 -2.08
N ILE A 88 8.31 11.17 -1.94
CA ILE A 88 7.60 10.42 -2.99
C ILE A 88 6.32 11.16 -3.40
N LYS A 89 5.49 11.58 -2.43
CA LYS A 89 4.24 12.31 -2.70
C LYS A 89 4.49 13.69 -3.30
N GLN A 90 5.55 14.39 -2.88
CA GLN A 90 5.94 15.66 -3.49
C GLN A 90 6.38 15.46 -4.95
N ALA A 91 7.19 14.45 -5.24
CA ALA A 91 7.59 14.14 -6.62
C ALA A 91 6.39 13.73 -7.48
N LEU A 92 5.48 12.90 -6.96
CA LEU A 92 4.26 12.48 -7.63
C LEU A 92 3.35 13.67 -7.99
N ALA A 93 3.26 14.68 -7.12
CA ALA A 93 2.44 15.87 -7.35
C ALA A 93 2.89 16.72 -8.56
N HIS A 94 4.07 16.47 -9.11
CA HIS A 94 4.60 17.11 -10.33
C HIS A 94 4.46 16.23 -11.58
N THR A 95 3.66 15.17 -11.51
CA THR A 95 3.39 14.24 -12.62
C THR A 95 1.90 14.15 -12.90
N ASP A 96 1.55 13.53 -14.05
CA ASP A 96 0.16 13.20 -14.40
C ASP A 96 -0.23 11.78 -13.94
N PHE A 97 0.53 11.18 -13.02
CA PHE A 97 0.25 9.84 -12.48
C PHE A 97 -0.68 9.93 -11.29
N ASP A 98 -1.60 8.97 -11.18
CA ASP A 98 -2.45 8.80 -9.98
C ASP A 98 -1.64 8.25 -8.79
N ASP A 99 -0.69 7.34 -9.08
CA ASP A 99 0.26 6.80 -8.10
C ASP A 99 1.59 6.44 -8.78
N ALA A 100 2.60 6.05 -8.01
CA ALA A 100 3.91 5.69 -8.54
C ALA A 100 4.44 4.40 -7.92
N ILE A 101 5.12 3.59 -8.74
CA ILE A 101 5.95 2.49 -8.27
C ILE A 101 7.16 3.07 -7.55
N VAL A 102 7.41 2.55 -6.36
CA VAL A 102 8.53 2.93 -5.50
C VAL A 102 9.49 1.77 -5.39
N THR A 103 10.75 2.04 -5.67
CA THR A 103 11.85 1.07 -5.54
C THR A 103 12.66 1.30 -4.28
N ASP A 104 13.48 0.33 -3.92
CA ASP A 104 14.57 0.54 -2.97
C ASP A 104 15.82 1.15 -3.65
N THR A 105 16.88 1.36 -2.88
CA THR A 105 18.15 1.91 -3.36
C THR A 105 18.90 1.02 -4.36
N GLU A 106 18.48 -0.23 -4.52
CA GLU A 106 19.02 -1.19 -5.51
C GLU A 106 18.07 -1.40 -6.70
N GLN A 107 17.06 -0.53 -6.85
CA GLN A 107 16.06 -0.57 -7.91
C GLN A 107 15.11 -1.78 -7.87
N ASN A 108 15.04 -2.51 -6.76
CA ASN A 108 14.00 -3.52 -6.58
C ASN A 108 12.66 -2.84 -6.30
N ILE A 109 11.61 -3.36 -6.92
CA ILE A 109 10.23 -2.89 -6.69
C ILE A 109 9.82 -3.24 -5.26
N ILE A 110 9.33 -2.26 -4.53
CA ILE A 110 8.90 -2.44 -3.14
C ILE A 110 7.38 -2.27 -3.00
N GLU A 111 6.87 -1.11 -3.28
CA GLU A 111 5.47 -0.76 -3.08
C GLU A 111 5.05 0.40 -3.99
N ALA A 112 3.84 0.93 -3.85
CA ALA A 112 3.46 2.21 -4.41
C ALA A 112 3.54 3.30 -3.33
N SER A 113 3.23 4.56 -3.67
CA SER A 113 3.39 5.68 -2.73
C SER A 113 2.61 5.52 -1.41
N ALA A 114 1.48 4.78 -1.43
CA ALA A 114 0.64 4.51 -0.25
C ALA A 114 -0.06 3.14 -0.32
N ALA A 115 0.44 2.19 -1.11
CA ALA A 115 -0.17 0.89 -1.36
C ALA A 115 0.87 -0.18 -1.68
N ASN A 116 0.51 -1.44 -1.50
CA ASN A 116 1.31 -2.56 -1.99
C ASN A 116 1.01 -2.81 -3.47
N LEU A 117 1.95 -3.43 -4.16
CA LEU A 117 1.92 -3.67 -5.60
C LEU A 117 1.85 -5.17 -5.91
N PHE A 118 1.04 -5.53 -6.90
CA PHE A 118 0.93 -6.87 -7.46
C PHE A 118 0.94 -6.79 -8.99
N TRP A 119 1.55 -7.77 -9.64
CA TRP A 119 1.59 -7.84 -11.10
C TRP A 119 1.42 -9.25 -11.63
N LEU A 120 0.90 -9.36 -12.85
CA LEU A 120 0.64 -10.60 -13.57
C LEU A 120 1.60 -10.75 -14.74
N VAL A 121 2.24 -11.89 -14.87
CA VAL A 121 3.07 -12.27 -16.03
C VAL A 121 2.75 -13.71 -16.41
N GLY A 122 2.34 -13.94 -17.65
CA GLY A 122 2.10 -15.28 -18.15
C GLY A 122 1.06 -16.09 -17.36
N GLY A 123 0.07 -15.42 -16.77
CA GLY A 123 -0.96 -16.05 -15.93
C GLY A 123 -0.58 -16.24 -14.46
N GLN A 124 0.64 -15.89 -14.05
CA GLN A 124 1.13 -16.01 -12.68
C GLN A 124 1.16 -14.65 -11.99
N TRP A 125 0.58 -14.54 -10.79
CA TRP A 125 0.63 -13.35 -9.95
C TRP A 125 1.88 -13.29 -9.08
N PHE A 126 2.42 -12.08 -8.96
CA PHE A 126 3.59 -11.77 -8.14
C PHE A 126 3.35 -10.55 -7.26
N THR A 127 4.10 -10.45 -6.17
CA THR A 127 4.20 -9.25 -5.32
C THR A 127 5.61 -9.12 -4.75
N SER A 128 5.97 -7.91 -4.37
CA SER A 128 7.31 -7.60 -3.87
C SER A 128 7.61 -8.29 -2.53
N SER A 129 8.84 -8.76 -2.39
CA SER A 129 9.44 -9.05 -1.09
C SER A 129 9.57 -7.76 -0.29
N LEU A 130 9.11 -7.80 0.95
CA LEU A 130 9.20 -6.67 1.89
C LEU A 130 10.21 -6.97 3.02
N ALA A 131 11.20 -7.82 2.75
CA ALA A 131 12.20 -8.22 3.74
C ALA A 131 13.15 -7.07 4.11
N LEU A 132 13.35 -6.10 3.20
CA LEU A 132 14.35 -5.05 3.35
C LEU A 132 13.78 -3.63 3.40
N ALA A 133 12.58 -3.41 2.85
CA ALA A 133 11.91 -2.11 2.79
C ALA A 133 10.39 -2.28 2.64
N GLY A 134 9.64 -1.17 2.72
CA GLY A 134 8.20 -1.15 2.49
C GLY A 134 7.35 -1.52 3.71
N VAL A 135 6.04 -1.62 3.49
CA VAL A 135 5.02 -1.92 4.51
C VAL A 135 4.29 -3.21 4.17
N ASN A 136 4.27 -4.19 5.07
CA ASN A 136 3.39 -5.35 4.93
C ASN A 136 1.95 -4.95 5.27
N GLY A 137 1.21 -4.51 4.25
CA GLY A 137 -0.15 -4.02 4.41
C GLY A 137 -1.13 -5.12 4.79
N VAL A 138 -2.16 -4.78 5.58
CA VAL A 138 -3.21 -5.74 6.00
C VAL A 138 -3.94 -6.32 4.79
N MET A 139 -4.26 -5.45 3.80
CA MET A 139 -4.91 -5.91 2.56
C MET A 139 -4.00 -6.81 1.74
N ARG A 140 -2.68 -6.51 1.70
CA ARG A 140 -1.71 -7.41 1.06
C ARG A 140 -1.71 -8.78 1.72
N GLN A 141 -1.67 -8.83 3.05
CA GLN A 141 -1.69 -10.09 3.79
C GLN A 141 -2.97 -10.87 3.52
N PHE A 142 -4.15 -10.21 3.58
CA PHE A 142 -5.43 -10.80 3.23
C PHE A 142 -5.43 -11.44 1.83
N ILE A 143 -4.89 -10.73 0.83
CA ILE A 143 -4.80 -11.24 -0.55
C ILE A 143 -3.93 -12.50 -0.58
N LEU A 144 -2.77 -12.49 0.06
CA LEU A 144 -1.86 -13.65 0.11
C LEU A 144 -2.46 -14.85 0.83
N ASP A 145 -3.21 -14.64 1.91
CA ASP A 145 -3.85 -15.71 2.67
C ASP A 145 -4.98 -16.39 1.88
N ASN A 146 -5.62 -15.64 0.97
CA ASN A 146 -6.72 -16.15 0.14
C ASN A 146 -6.30 -16.53 -1.30
N CYS A 147 -5.08 -16.22 -1.70
CA CYS A 147 -4.51 -16.53 -3.02
C CYS A 147 -3.09 -17.11 -2.85
N PRO A 148 -2.96 -18.38 -2.41
CA PRO A 148 -1.66 -19.00 -2.09
C PRO A 148 -0.73 -19.14 -3.32
N ASP A 149 -1.27 -19.04 -4.53
CA ASP A 149 -0.50 -19.13 -5.77
C ASP A 149 0.21 -17.80 -6.13
N ILE A 150 0.09 -16.76 -5.33
CA ILE A 150 0.83 -15.52 -5.54
C ILE A 150 2.27 -15.67 -5.04
N HIS A 151 3.25 -15.45 -5.92
CA HIS A 151 4.67 -15.54 -5.56
C HIS A 151 5.20 -14.22 -5.00
N ILE A 152 5.93 -14.32 -3.89
CA ILE A 152 6.65 -13.18 -3.29
C ILE A 152 8.08 -13.22 -3.82
N ILE A 153 8.51 -12.19 -4.55
CA ILE A 153 9.83 -12.13 -5.17
C ILE A 153 10.51 -10.77 -5.00
N GLU A 154 11.82 -10.75 -5.12
CA GLU A 154 12.58 -9.53 -5.43
C GLU A 154 12.62 -9.38 -6.95
N GLN A 155 12.21 -8.22 -7.46
CA GLN A 155 12.11 -7.95 -8.88
C GLN A 155 12.59 -6.54 -9.17
N GLN A 156 13.49 -6.38 -10.13
CA GLN A 156 13.94 -5.07 -10.55
C GLN A 156 12.89 -4.36 -11.43
N LEU A 157 12.86 -3.04 -11.34
CA LEU A 157 11.93 -2.20 -12.09
C LEU A 157 12.01 -2.44 -13.62
N THR A 158 13.21 -2.68 -14.13
CA THR A 158 13.44 -2.93 -15.56
C THR A 158 12.80 -4.22 -16.08
N GLU A 159 12.51 -5.17 -15.18
CA GLU A 159 12.00 -6.50 -15.54
C GLU A 159 10.48 -6.56 -15.64
N ILE A 160 9.75 -5.51 -15.19
CA ILE A 160 8.29 -5.45 -15.30
C ILE A 160 7.78 -4.73 -16.55
N ALA A 161 8.63 -4.48 -17.52
CA ALA A 161 8.23 -3.82 -18.76
C ALA A 161 7.15 -4.58 -19.55
N HIS A 162 6.98 -5.88 -19.32
CA HIS A 162 6.09 -6.77 -20.07
C HIS A 162 4.97 -7.41 -19.23
N VAL A 163 4.61 -6.81 -18.09
CA VAL A 163 3.49 -7.31 -17.27
C VAL A 163 2.17 -7.27 -18.04
N ASP A 164 1.31 -8.27 -17.83
CA ASP A 164 -0.01 -8.38 -18.48
C ASP A 164 -1.06 -7.53 -17.76
N ALA A 165 -1.01 -7.52 -16.43
CA ALA A 165 -1.89 -6.76 -15.55
C ALA A 165 -1.15 -6.34 -14.28
N MET A 166 -1.66 -5.34 -13.59
CA MET A 166 -1.09 -4.84 -12.33
C MET A 166 -2.20 -4.24 -11.47
N PHE A 167 -2.05 -4.32 -10.16
CA PHE A 167 -2.93 -3.61 -9.24
C PHE A 167 -2.20 -3.11 -7.99
N LEU A 168 -2.77 -2.10 -7.38
CA LEU A 168 -2.38 -1.58 -6.07
C LEU A 168 -3.38 -2.01 -5.01
N SER A 169 -2.91 -2.20 -3.77
CA SER A 169 -3.79 -2.54 -2.67
C SER A 169 -3.43 -1.82 -1.37
N ASN A 170 -4.44 -1.37 -0.65
CA ASN A 170 -4.35 -0.98 0.74
C ASN A 170 -5.70 -1.21 1.45
N ALA A 171 -5.74 -1.00 2.78
CA ALA A 171 -6.92 -1.25 3.60
C ALA A 171 -8.14 -0.37 3.27
N LEU A 172 -7.95 0.77 2.59
CA LEU A 172 -9.03 1.72 2.27
C LEU A 172 -9.55 1.54 0.84
N MET A 173 -8.65 1.55 -0.14
CA MET A 173 -9.03 1.42 -1.54
C MET A 173 -9.17 -0.04 -1.99
N GLN A 174 -8.89 -1.01 -1.09
CA GLN A 174 -8.89 -2.44 -1.38
C GLN A 174 -7.99 -2.78 -2.58
N ILE A 175 -8.55 -3.17 -3.72
CA ILE A 175 -7.84 -3.53 -4.94
C ILE A 175 -8.20 -2.51 -6.04
N VAL A 176 -7.17 -1.85 -6.58
CA VAL A 176 -7.30 -0.86 -7.65
C VAL A 176 -6.47 -1.31 -8.85
N PRO A 177 -7.07 -1.57 -10.02
CA PRO A 177 -6.34 -1.94 -11.22
C PRO A 177 -5.44 -0.81 -11.70
N VAL A 178 -4.28 -1.14 -12.25
CA VAL A 178 -3.47 -0.22 -13.06
C VAL A 178 -3.89 -0.39 -14.51
N LYS A 179 -4.48 0.64 -15.09
CA LYS A 179 -4.89 0.68 -16.48
C LYS A 179 -3.74 1.09 -17.40
N THR A 180 -2.94 2.06 -16.94
CA THR A 180 -1.83 2.59 -17.71
C THR A 180 -0.56 2.54 -16.87
N LEU A 181 0.51 1.99 -17.43
CA LEU A 181 1.84 1.95 -16.83
C LEU A 181 2.82 2.76 -17.67
N THR A 182 3.53 3.70 -17.02
CA THR A 182 4.59 4.49 -17.66
C THR A 182 5.93 4.22 -16.98
N LEU A 183 6.90 3.69 -17.73
CA LEU A 183 8.27 3.44 -17.28
C LEU A 183 9.22 4.20 -18.22
N GLY A 184 9.83 5.28 -17.73
CA GLY A 184 10.61 6.20 -18.57
C GLY A 184 9.75 6.80 -19.69
N GLU A 185 10.15 6.61 -20.94
CA GLU A 185 9.40 7.06 -22.13
C GLU A 185 8.33 6.06 -22.59
N SER A 186 8.35 4.84 -22.06
CA SER A 186 7.41 3.79 -22.45
C SER A 186 6.10 3.92 -21.70
N LYS A 187 5.00 4.09 -22.44
CA LYS A 187 3.63 4.10 -21.92
C LYS A 187 2.84 2.92 -22.48
N ARG A 188 2.22 2.13 -21.61
CA ARG A 188 1.47 0.92 -22.01
C ARG A 188 0.11 0.87 -21.31
N GLU A 189 -0.88 0.40 -22.05
CA GLU A 189 -2.16 -0.02 -21.47
C GLU A 189 -2.04 -1.46 -20.96
N LEU A 190 -2.56 -1.70 -19.75
CA LEU A 190 -2.61 -3.02 -19.13
C LEU A 190 -4.03 -3.55 -19.07
N ALA A 191 -4.17 -4.88 -19.03
CA ALA A 191 -5.46 -5.53 -18.90
C ALA A 191 -6.00 -5.35 -17.46
N ILE A 192 -7.17 -4.74 -17.29
CA ILE A 192 -7.83 -4.62 -15.98
C ILE A 192 -8.73 -5.82 -15.66
N ALA A 193 -9.18 -6.57 -16.66
CA ALA A 193 -10.11 -7.70 -16.47
C ALA A 193 -9.59 -8.79 -15.50
N PRO A 194 -8.31 -9.23 -15.53
CA PRO A 194 -7.78 -10.17 -14.57
C PRO A 194 -7.87 -9.66 -13.12
N VAL A 195 -7.62 -8.35 -12.91
CA VAL A 195 -7.69 -7.71 -11.59
C VAL A 195 -9.13 -7.66 -11.08
N LEU A 196 -10.09 -7.28 -11.93
CA LEU A 196 -11.52 -7.26 -11.57
C LEU A 196 -12.04 -8.66 -11.25
N SER A 197 -11.57 -9.68 -11.96
CA SER A 197 -11.90 -11.08 -11.67
C SER A 197 -11.35 -11.52 -10.31
N LEU A 198 -10.08 -11.20 -10.01
CA LEU A 198 -9.47 -11.47 -8.72
C LEU A 198 -10.20 -10.73 -7.58
N HIS A 199 -10.49 -9.45 -7.76
CA HIS A 199 -11.23 -8.65 -6.76
C HIS A 199 -12.59 -9.28 -6.46
N LYS A 200 -13.33 -9.69 -7.49
CA LYS A 200 -14.63 -10.35 -7.33
C LYS A 200 -14.52 -11.69 -6.59
N SER A 201 -13.48 -12.49 -6.86
CA SER A 201 -13.26 -13.78 -6.17
C SER A 201 -12.97 -13.61 -4.68
N LEU A 202 -12.35 -12.50 -4.29
CA LEU A 202 -12.01 -12.18 -2.90
C LEU A 202 -13.15 -11.51 -2.12
N ALA A 203 -14.18 -10.98 -2.79
CA ALA A 203 -15.22 -10.19 -2.16
C ALA A 203 -15.96 -10.93 -1.03
N GLN A 204 -16.28 -12.22 -1.23
CA GLN A 204 -16.98 -13.03 -0.22
C GLN A 204 -16.09 -13.30 1.00
N ALA A 205 -14.82 -13.62 0.79
CA ALA A 205 -13.83 -13.81 1.86
C ALA A 205 -13.63 -12.52 2.65
N TYR A 206 -13.55 -11.37 1.95
CA TYR A 206 -13.40 -10.06 2.58
C TYR A 206 -14.58 -9.73 3.49
N VAL A 207 -15.82 -9.94 3.02
CA VAL A 207 -17.03 -9.74 3.84
C VAL A 207 -17.04 -10.68 5.05
N GLY A 208 -16.60 -11.92 4.89
CA GLY A 208 -16.52 -12.90 5.99
C GLY A 208 -15.53 -12.49 7.08
N GLU A 209 -14.41 -11.86 6.73
CA GLU A 209 -13.34 -11.48 7.66
C GLU A 209 -13.56 -10.08 8.27
N TYR A 210 -13.99 -9.12 7.47
CA TYR A 210 -14.06 -7.70 7.88
C TYR A 210 -15.49 -7.13 7.97
N GLY A 211 -16.49 -7.90 7.57
CA GLY A 211 -17.87 -7.45 7.46
C GLY A 211 -18.17 -6.75 6.12
N ALA A 212 -19.46 -6.45 5.89
CA ALA A 212 -19.85 -5.68 4.71
C ALA A 212 -19.27 -4.25 4.79
N ALA A 213 -18.66 -3.80 3.70
CA ALA A 213 -18.14 -2.45 3.55
C ALA A 213 -19.29 -1.47 3.28
#